data_f44e6a3fff931f1fe551fb4f6106f104
#
_entry.id   f44e6a3fff931f1fe551fb4f6106f104
#
_cell.length_a   1.000
_cell.length_b   1.000
_cell.length_c   1.000
_cell.angle_alpha   90.00
_cell.angle_beta   90.00
_cell.angle_gamma   90.00
#
_symmetry.space_group_name_H-M   'P 1'
#
loop_
_entity.id
_entity.type
_entity.pdbx_description
1 polymer ?
#
loop_
_entity_poly.entity_id
_entity_poly.type
_entity_poly.pdbx_seq_one_letter_code
_entity_poly.pdbx_strand_id
1 'polypeptide(L)'
;MIKNRTVNALRFLSVDSVEKAASGHPGMPLGMADIAEVLWRKHLRHSPKNPKWFDRDRFVLSNGHGSMLLYSLLHLTGYDLTIQDLKDFRQLKSKTPGHPEYGITPGVETTTGPLGQGIANAVGMALAEKILANLLNSKRTNVIDHFTYCFLGDGCLMEGISHEAMSFAGVHELNKLICFYDSNGISIDGEISDWYKDDISLRCKAYGWNVIDNIDGHNREEIDEAISVAKKSKKPTMIVCKTHIGYGAGNKQDSESSHGAALGSEIVAELRENLDWPYSEFEIPNEIYADWDASDIGQKYEDDWNLSLIHISEPTR
;
A
#
# COMPACT_ATOMS: atom_id res chain seq x y z
N MET A 1 4.62 -14.75 -23.34
CA MET A 1 4.60 -13.59 -22.43
C MET A 1 4.65 -14.11 -21.02
N ILE A 2 5.57 -13.61 -20.19
CA ILE A 2 5.69 -14.00 -18.78
C ILE A 2 4.40 -13.58 -18.07
N LYS A 3 3.67 -14.56 -17.50
CA LYS A 3 2.50 -14.27 -16.67
C LYS A 3 2.96 -13.45 -15.45
N ASN A 4 2.16 -12.48 -15.04
CA ASN A 4 2.40 -11.69 -13.82
C ASN A 4 3.69 -10.84 -13.82
N ARG A 5 4.21 -10.47 -14.98
CA ARG A 5 5.49 -9.73 -15.07
C ARG A 5 5.51 -8.42 -14.24
N THR A 6 4.41 -7.69 -14.22
CA THR A 6 4.30 -6.42 -13.49
C THR A 6 4.37 -6.64 -11.96
N VAL A 7 3.60 -7.59 -11.46
CA VAL A 7 3.59 -7.89 -10.03
C VAL A 7 4.90 -8.56 -9.60
N ASN A 8 5.51 -9.38 -10.45
CA ASN A 8 6.79 -10.02 -10.14
C ASN A 8 7.94 -9.00 -10.09
N ALA A 9 7.92 -7.96 -10.94
CA ALA A 9 8.88 -6.86 -10.81
C ALA A 9 8.85 -6.22 -9.42
N LEU A 10 7.64 -5.99 -8.88
CA LEU A 10 7.46 -5.46 -7.53
C LEU A 10 8.02 -6.41 -6.45
N ARG A 11 7.75 -7.72 -6.57
CA ARG A 11 8.27 -8.74 -5.67
C ARG A 11 9.80 -8.79 -5.68
N PHE A 12 10.40 -8.87 -6.89
CA PHE A 12 11.84 -9.03 -6.99
C PHE A 12 12.63 -7.77 -6.62
N LEU A 13 12.16 -6.58 -6.93
CA LEU A 13 12.78 -5.35 -6.41
C LEU A 13 12.78 -5.33 -4.87
N SER A 14 11.72 -5.80 -4.25
CA SER A 14 11.63 -5.87 -2.79
C SER A 14 12.59 -6.90 -2.20
N VAL A 15 12.61 -8.10 -2.78
CA VAL A 15 13.49 -9.19 -2.31
C VAL A 15 14.96 -8.87 -2.55
N ASP A 16 15.32 -8.43 -3.77
CA ASP A 16 16.72 -8.13 -4.12
C ASP A 16 17.29 -7.03 -3.21
N SER A 17 16.48 -6.05 -2.83
CA SER A 17 16.90 -4.99 -1.90
C SER A 17 17.12 -5.51 -0.49
N VAL A 18 16.24 -6.38 0.00
CA VAL A 18 16.39 -7.01 1.33
C VAL A 18 17.61 -7.95 1.36
N GLU A 19 17.82 -8.75 0.32
CA GLU A 19 18.99 -9.63 0.20
C GLU A 19 20.29 -8.82 0.19
N LYS A 20 20.36 -7.78 -0.65
CA LYS A 20 21.54 -6.92 -0.72
C LYS A 20 21.87 -6.24 0.59
N ALA A 21 20.86 -5.79 1.32
CA ALA A 21 21.02 -5.18 2.65
C ALA A 21 21.31 -6.22 3.74
N ALA A 22 21.14 -7.51 3.47
CA ALA A 22 21.13 -8.60 4.44
C ALA A 22 20.24 -8.31 5.65
N SER A 23 19.20 -7.50 5.45
CA SER A 23 18.31 -7.00 6.50
C SER A 23 17.03 -6.46 5.90
N GLY A 24 15.87 -6.78 6.49
CA GLY A 24 14.57 -6.29 6.05
C GLY A 24 13.48 -7.34 6.18
N HIS A 25 12.32 -7.03 5.63
CA HIS A 25 11.12 -7.84 5.77
C HIS A 25 10.56 -8.17 4.37
N PRO A 26 10.94 -9.32 3.78
CA PRO A 26 10.51 -9.69 2.42
C PRO A 26 9.11 -10.32 2.37
N GLY A 27 8.63 -10.91 3.49
CA GLY A 27 7.44 -11.75 3.50
C GLY A 27 6.16 -11.00 3.14
N MET A 28 5.92 -9.86 3.77
CA MET A 28 4.76 -9.00 3.47
C MET A 28 4.80 -8.44 2.03
N PRO A 29 5.91 -7.89 1.53
CA PRO A 29 6.02 -7.48 0.14
C PRO A 29 5.68 -8.57 -0.88
N LEU A 30 6.10 -9.80 -0.63
CA LEU A 30 5.77 -10.94 -1.49
C LEU A 30 4.27 -11.28 -1.44
N GLY A 31 3.67 -11.26 -0.25
CA GLY A 31 2.26 -11.61 -0.04
C GLY A 31 1.29 -10.56 -0.57
N MET A 32 1.57 -9.28 -0.37
CA MET A 32 0.66 -8.20 -0.75
C MET A 32 0.92 -7.59 -2.15
N ALA A 33 1.84 -8.13 -2.92
CA ALA A 33 2.21 -7.56 -4.21
C ALA A 33 1.06 -7.46 -5.22
N ASP A 34 0.17 -8.46 -5.30
CA ASP A 34 -0.98 -8.43 -6.21
C ASP A 34 -1.99 -7.34 -5.81
N ILE A 35 -2.26 -7.20 -4.52
CA ILE A 35 -3.13 -6.15 -3.98
C ILE A 35 -2.56 -4.76 -4.31
N ALA A 36 -1.25 -4.60 -4.10
CA ALA A 36 -0.54 -3.36 -4.38
C ALA A 36 -0.56 -3.02 -5.88
N GLU A 37 -0.32 -4.01 -6.74
CA GLU A 37 -0.33 -3.83 -8.19
C GLU A 37 -1.71 -3.36 -8.68
N VAL A 38 -2.79 -4.01 -8.25
CA VAL A 38 -4.15 -3.62 -8.64
C VAL A 38 -4.49 -2.21 -8.13
N LEU A 39 -4.19 -1.93 -6.86
CA LEU A 39 -4.47 -0.61 -6.29
C LEU A 39 -3.73 0.51 -7.04
N TRP A 40 -2.42 0.38 -7.18
CA TRP A 40 -1.58 1.45 -7.71
C TRP A 40 -1.75 1.69 -9.22
N ARG A 41 -2.00 0.64 -9.99
CA ARG A 41 -2.16 0.77 -11.44
C ARG A 41 -3.57 1.09 -11.91
N LYS A 42 -4.60 0.76 -11.09
CA LYS A 42 -5.99 0.92 -11.54
C LYS A 42 -6.81 1.92 -10.73
N HIS A 43 -6.49 2.13 -9.47
CA HIS A 43 -7.38 2.86 -8.57
C HIS A 43 -6.78 4.10 -7.93
N LEU A 44 -5.49 4.09 -7.62
CA LEU A 44 -4.80 5.18 -6.90
C LEU A 44 -4.59 6.38 -7.83
N ARG A 45 -5.16 7.52 -7.48
CA ARG A 45 -4.93 8.79 -8.16
C ARG A 45 -3.75 9.52 -7.52
N HIS A 46 -2.60 9.51 -8.20
CA HIS A 46 -1.39 10.14 -7.71
C HIS A 46 -0.61 10.80 -8.85
N SER A 47 0.31 11.71 -8.53
CA SER A 47 1.17 12.37 -9.51
C SER A 47 2.63 12.21 -9.08
N PRO A 48 3.39 11.30 -9.71
CA PRO A 48 4.82 11.12 -9.39
C PRO A 48 5.64 12.40 -9.58
N LYS A 49 5.30 13.22 -10.58
CA LYS A 49 5.94 14.52 -10.86
C LYS A 49 5.63 15.58 -9.79
N ASN A 50 4.49 15.46 -9.10
CA ASN A 50 4.11 16.33 -7.98
C ASN A 50 3.60 15.51 -6.79
N PRO A 51 4.48 14.90 -5.99
CA PRO A 51 4.10 14.11 -4.81
C PRO A 51 3.31 14.89 -3.75
N LYS A 52 3.21 16.21 -3.90
CA LYS A 52 2.47 17.10 -2.99
C LYS A 52 1.17 17.63 -3.60
N TRP A 53 0.76 17.14 -4.78
CA TRP A 53 -0.52 17.51 -5.34
C TRP A 53 -1.65 17.38 -4.30
N PHE A 54 -2.44 18.42 -4.16
CA PHE A 54 -3.32 18.58 -3.01
C PHE A 54 -4.44 17.53 -2.96
N ASP A 55 -5.07 17.23 -4.11
CA ASP A 55 -6.18 16.25 -4.20
C ASP A 55 -5.72 14.84 -4.64
N ARG A 56 -4.44 14.49 -4.47
CA ARG A 56 -3.98 13.13 -4.67
C ARG A 56 -4.58 12.19 -3.63
N ASP A 57 -4.82 10.95 -3.99
CA ASP A 57 -5.11 9.90 -3.01
C ASP A 57 -3.91 9.71 -2.06
N ARG A 58 -4.17 9.27 -0.85
CA ARG A 58 -3.16 8.98 0.17
C ARG A 58 -2.98 7.48 0.27
N PHE A 59 -1.72 7.04 0.26
CA PHE A 59 -1.38 5.65 0.53
C PHE A 59 -0.56 5.56 1.82
N VAL A 60 -1.04 4.77 2.79
CA VAL A 60 -0.40 4.56 4.08
C VAL A 60 -0.05 3.09 4.23
N LEU A 61 1.23 2.80 4.43
CA LEU A 61 1.72 1.48 4.77
C LEU A 61 1.80 1.37 6.31
N SER A 62 0.72 0.92 6.97
CA SER A 62 0.68 0.78 8.43
C SER A 62 1.58 -0.35 8.92
N ASN A 63 1.67 -1.45 8.17
CA ASN A 63 2.67 -2.50 8.35
C ASN A 63 4.02 -2.05 7.75
N GLY A 64 4.57 -0.95 8.30
CA GLY A 64 5.72 -0.23 7.78
C GLY A 64 7.03 -1.02 7.71
N HIS A 65 7.10 -2.18 8.37
CA HIS A 65 8.22 -3.11 8.22
C HIS A 65 8.35 -3.63 6.77
N GLY A 66 7.22 -3.76 6.03
CA GLY A 66 7.22 -4.09 4.60
C GLY A 66 7.59 -2.93 3.68
N SER A 67 8.42 -2.00 4.14
CA SER A 67 8.78 -0.73 3.47
C SER A 67 9.24 -0.91 2.02
N MET A 68 9.92 -2.01 1.70
CA MET A 68 10.38 -2.26 0.33
C MET A 68 9.24 -2.42 -0.67
N LEU A 69 8.04 -2.86 -0.26
CA LEU A 69 6.87 -2.82 -1.12
C LEU A 69 6.57 -1.39 -1.57
N LEU A 70 6.52 -0.45 -0.63
CA LEU A 70 6.25 0.96 -0.94
C LEU A 70 7.36 1.59 -1.77
N TYR A 71 8.63 1.34 -1.44
CA TYR A 71 9.75 1.91 -2.21
C TYR A 71 9.79 1.38 -3.64
N SER A 72 9.52 0.10 -3.83
CA SER A 72 9.43 -0.50 -5.18
C SER A 72 8.26 0.05 -5.98
N LEU A 73 7.10 0.31 -5.36
CA LEU A 73 5.95 0.99 -5.97
C LEU A 73 6.31 2.42 -6.40
N LEU A 74 6.92 3.20 -5.51
CA LEU A 74 7.33 4.57 -5.81
C LEU A 74 8.35 4.62 -6.95
N HIS A 75 9.33 3.70 -6.95
CA HIS A 75 10.30 3.59 -8.04
C HIS A 75 9.64 3.26 -9.37
N LEU A 76 8.84 2.20 -9.41
CA LEU A 76 8.22 1.73 -10.65
C LEU A 76 7.23 2.74 -11.23
N THR A 77 6.52 3.48 -10.40
CA THR A 77 5.52 4.45 -10.85
C THR A 77 6.11 5.82 -11.24
N GLY A 78 7.42 6.02 -11.10
CA GLY A 78 8.12 7.20 -11.63
C GLY A 78 8.34 8.34 -10.64
N TYR A 79 8.27 8.09 -9.32
CA TYR A 79 8.73 9.06 -8.32
C TYR A 79 10.25 9.22 -8.37
N ASP A 80 10.77 10.31 -7.78
CA ASP A 80 12.23 10.55 -7.67
C ASP A 80 12.90 9.56 -6.70
N LEU A 81 12.87 8.30 -7.08
CA LEU A 81 13.49 7.19 -6.39
C LEU A 81 14.12 6.24 -7.40
N THR A 82 15.42 6.22 -7.46
CA THR A 82 16.18 5.47 -8.47
C THR A 82 16.41 4.01 -8.07
N ILE A 83 16.80 3.19 -9.03
CA ILE A 83 17.23 1.80 -8.73
C ILE A 83 18.44 1.77 -7.77
N GLN A 84 19.30 2.80 -7.79
CA GLN A 84 20.40 2.90 -6.86
C GLN A 84 19.90 3.18 -5.43
N ASP A 85 18.85 4.00 -5.29
CA ASP A 85 18.24 4.24 -3.97
C ASP A 85 17.64 2.93 -3.39
N LEU A 86 17.07 2.04 -4.23
CA LEU A 86 16.62 0.71 -3.79
C LEU A 86 17.79 -0.18 -3.39
N LYS A 87 18.91 -0.14 -4.15
CA LYS A 87 20.14 -0.87 -3.82
C LYS A 87 20.78 -0.40 -2.51
N ASP A 88 20.51 0.83 -2.11
CA ASP A 88 21.01 1.44 -0.88
C ASP A 88 19.99 1.33 0.28
N PHE A 89 19.05 0.38 0.20
CA PHE A 89 18.10 0.12 1.27
C PHE A 89 18.79 -0.09 2.62
N ARG A 90 18.30 0.61 3.65
CA ARG A 90 18.84 0.58 5.03
C ARG A 90 20.28 1.10 5.17
N GLN A 91 20.85 1.74 4.14
CA GLN A 91 22.17 2.34 4.27
C GLN A 91 22.08 3.76 4.87
N LEU A 92 23.15 4.17 5.51
CA LEU A 92 23.21 5.50 6.14
C LEU A 92 22.98 6.61 5.11
N LYS A 93 22.04 7.53 5.37
CA LYS A 93 21.63 8.64 4.50
C LYS A 93 20.94 8.23 3.19
N SER A 94 20.52 7.00 3.08
CA SER A 94 19.73 6.52 1.94
C SER A 94 18.33 7.16 1.94
N LYS A 95 17.73 7.29 0.74
CA LYS A 95 16.31 7.65 0.58
C LYS A 95 15.37 6.50 0.96
N THR A 96 15.89 5.31 1.26
CA THR A 96 15.12 4.09 1.57
C THR A 96 15.48 3.57 2.96
N PRO A 97 15.09 4.29 4.03
CA PRO A 97 15.30 3.82 5.40
C PRO A 97 14.54 2.52 5.69
N GLY A 98 14.85 1.86 6.80
CA GLY A 98 14.27 0.55 7.15
C GLY A 98 12.75 0.54 7.28
N HIS A 99 12.16 1.68 7.61
CA HIS A 99 10.72 1.93 7.64
C HIS A 99 10.43 3.24 6.92
N PRO A 100 9.21 3.45 6.36
CA PRO A 100 8.88 4.69 5.66
C PRO A 100 9.02 5.91 6.56
N GLU A 101 9.74 6.93 6.08
CA GLU A 101 9.93 8.19 6.78
C GLU A 101 9.42 9.36 5.94
N TYR A 102 8.46 10.11 6.48
CA TYR A 102 7.95 11.31 5.83
C TYR A 102 9.05 12.38 5.69
N GLY A 103 9.17 12.91 4.49
CA GLY A 103 10.16 13.95 4.18
C GLY A 103 11.54 13.41 3.74
N ILE A 104 11.79 12.09 3.87
CA ILE A 104 13.00 11.44 3.39
C ILE A 104 12.75 10.84 1.99
N THR A 105 11.74 9.99 1.88
CA THR A 105 11.38 9.34 0.61
C THR A 105 10.27 10.13 -0.08
N PRO A 106 10.44 10.60 -1.33
CA PRO A 106 9.36 11.24 -2.09
C PRO A 106 8.16 10.30 -2.24
N GLY A 107 6.95 10.80 -1.93
CA GLY A 107 5.71 10.02 -2.03
C GLY A 107 5.31 9.27 -0.75
N VAL A 108 6.15 9.24 0.28
CA VAL A 108 5.76 8.73 1.61
C VAL A 108 4.87 9.74 2.32
N GLU A 109 3.66 9.34 2.67
CA GLU A 109 2.63 10.22 3.27
C GLU A 109 2.79 10.39 4.77
N THR A 110 3.33 9.40 5.47
CA THR A 110 3.55 9.43 6.92
C THR A 110 4.64 8.45 7.33
N THR A 111 5.34 8.78 8.41
CA THR A 111 6.31 7.88 9.03
C THR A 111 5.57 6.74 9.72
N THR A 112 5.97 5.51 9.40
CA THR A 112 5.44 4.28 10.01
C THR A 112 6.59 3.38 10.46
N GLY A 113 6.26 2.24 11.09
CA GLY A 113 7.21 1.31 11.71
C GLY A 113 6.64 0.84 13.03
N PRO A 114 6.38 1.72 14.02
CA PRO A 114 5.57 1.36 15.17
C PRO A 114 4.17 0.94 14.72
N LEU A 115 3.78 -0.30 14.99
CA LEU A 115 2.51 -0.88 14.56
C LEU A 115 1.32 -0.08 15.12
N GLY A 116 0.21 -0.01 14.39
CA GLY A 116 -0.97 0.77 14.77
C GLY A 116 -0.90 2.26 14.43
N GLN A 117 0.28 2.87 14.34
CA GLN A 117 0.42 4.30 14.05
C GLN A 117 -0.07 4.65 12.64
N GLY A 118 0.22 3.82 11.65
CA GLY A 118 -0.17 4.07 10.26
C GLY A 118 -1.68 4.13 10.07
N ILE A 119 -2.42 3.15 10.62
CA ILE A 119 -3.90 3.18 10.53
C ILE A 119 -4.50 4.39 11.25
N ALA A 120 -3.94 4.78 12.41
CA ALA A 120 -4.39 5.98 13.12
C ALA A 120 -4.14 7.26 12.28
N ASN A 121 -2.98 7.37 11.62
CA ASN A 121 -2.69 8.46 10.69
C ASN A 121 -3.63 8.45 9.47
N ALA A 122 -3.93 7.28 8.91
CA ALA A 122 -4.87 7.15 7.80
C ALA A 122 -6.28 7.61 8.18
N VAL A 123 -6.74 7.30 9.39
CA VAL A 123 -8.00 7.83 9.95
C VAL A 123 -7.95 9.36 10.03
N GLY A 124 -6.85 9.93 10.51
CA GLY A 124 -6.64 11.38 10.56
C GLY A 124 -6.68 12.03 9.17
N MET A 125 -6.05 11.40 8.16
CA MET A 125 -6.07 11.89 6.78
C MET A 125 -7.48 11.84 6.17
N ALA A 126 -8.22 10.77 6.39
CA ALA A 126 -9.61 10.66 5.92
C ALA A 126 -10.55 11.64 6.63
N LEU A 127 -10.31 11.92 7.92
CA LEU A 127 -11.04 12.96 8.63
C LEU A 127 -10.72 14.35 8.05
N ALA A 128 -9.45 14.63 7.77
CA ALA A 128 -9.03 15.89 7.16
C ALA A 128 -9.67 16.08 5.78
N GLU A 129 -9.70 15.04 4.95
CA GLU A 129 -10.42 15.06 3.67
C GLU A 129 -11.88 15.44 3.88
N LYS A 130 -12.60 14.75 4.77
CA LYS A 130 -14.04 15.02 5.03
C LYS A 130 -14.30 16.45 5.50
N ILE A 131 -13.44 16.98 6.38
CA ILE A 131 -13.55 18.37 6.87
C ILE A 131 -13.29 19.35 5.72
N LEU A 132 -12.20 19.17 4.99
CA LEU A 132 -11.83 20.06 3.87
C LEU A 132 -12.85 20.00 2.74
N ALA A 133 -13.37 18.84 2.40
CA ALA A 133 -14.43 18.69 1.41
C ALA A 133 -15.70 19.47 1.81
N ASN A 134 -16.09 19.41 3.08
CA ASN A 134 -17.23 20.19 3.58
C ASN A 134 -16.99 21.70 3.60
N LEU A 135 -15.75 22.14 3.77
CA LEU A 135 -15.40 23.56 3.80
C LEU A 135 -15.20 24.16 2.40
N LEU A 136 -14.64 23.41 1.47
CA LEU A 136 -14.14 23.91 0.19
C LEU A 136 -14.96 23.49 -1.02
N ASN A 137 -15.68 22.36 -0.95
CA ASN A 137 -16.47 21.88 -2.07
C ASN A 137 -17.79 22.64 -2.19
N SER A 138 -18.29 22.78 -3.40
CA SER A 138 -19.57 23.39 -3.72
C SER A 138 -20.40 22.48 -4.63
N LYS A 139 -21.64 22.86 -4.93
CA LYS A 139 -22.46 22.13 -5.90
C LYS A 139 -21.86 22.08 -7.32
N ARG A 140 -20.89 22.97 -7.62
CA ARG A 140 -20.30 23.10 -8.95
C ARG A 140 -18.84 22.67 -9.03
N THR A 141 -18.16 22.50 -7.89
CA THR A 141 -16.72 22.24 -7.88
C THR A 141 -16.33 21.38 -6.71
N ASN A 142 -15.62 20.29 -7.00
CA ASN A 142 -14.99 19.44 -6.00
C ASN A 142 -13.50 19.80 -5.92
N VAL A 143 -13.13 20.55 -4.87
CA VAL A 143 -11.72 20.92 -4.60
C VAL A 143 -11.01 19.76 -3.92
N ILE A 144 -11.71 19.00 -3.08
CA ILE A 144 -11.21 17.88 -2.31
C ILE A 144 -12.11 16.67 -2.54
N ASP A 145 -11.52 15.61 -3.12
CA ASP A 145 -12.26 14.38 -3.41
C ASP A 145 -11.31 13.15 -3.49
N HIS A 146 -10.37 13.05 -2.55
CA HIS A 146 -9.38 11.97 -2.55
C HIS A 146 -9.72 10.87 -1.55
N PHE A 147 -9.30 9.66 -1.87
CA PHE A 147 -9.33 8.51 -0.95
C PHE A 147 -8.05 8.42 -0.10
N THR A 148 -8.18 7.75 1.04
CA THR A 148 -7.05 7.28 1.83
C THR A 148 -7.07 5.77 1.85
N TYR A 149 -6.02 5.15 1.32
CA TYR A 149 -5.80 3.71 1.30
C TYR A 149 -4.77 3.33 2.35
N CYS A 150 -5.04 2.27 3.12
CA CYS A 150 -4.14 1.83 4.17
C CYS A 150 -3.92 0.31 4.11
N PHE A 151 -2.67 -0.12 4.03
CA PHE A 151 -2.30 -1.52 4.20
C PHE A 151 -1.93 -1.78 5.64
N LEU A 152 -2.40 -2.88 6.21
CA LEU A 152 -2.17 -3.26 7.60
C LEU A 152 -2.19 -4.78 7.77
N GLY A 153 -1.50 -5.28 8.76
CA GLY A 153 -1.44 -6.70 9.11
C GLY A 153 -1.96 -6.95 10.53
N ASP A 154 -1.87 -8.21 10.97
CA ASP A 154 -2.31 -8.68 12.28
C ASP A 154 -1.75 -7.82 13.41
N GLY A 155 -0.44 -7.60 13.44
CA GLY A 155 0.20 -6.80 14.47
C GLY A 155 -0.30 -5.36 14.55
N CYS A 156 -0.67 -4.74 13.42
CA CYS A 156 -1.30 -3.42 13.43
C CYS A 156 -2.65 -3.43 14.14
N LEU A 157 -3.43 -4.50 13.96
CA LEU A 157 -4.78 -4.64 14.53
C LEU A 157 -4.77 -5.07 16.01
N MET A 158 -3.65 -5.59 16.51
CA MET A 158 -3.46 -5.90 17.93
C MET A 158 -3.25 -4.66 18.79
N GLU A 159 -2.74 -3.58 18.20
CA GLU A 159 -2.42 -2.35 18.93
C GLU A 159 -3.67 -1.61 19.43
N GLY A 160 -3.64 -1.13 20.69
CA GLY A 160 -4.76 -0.42 21.32
C GLY A 160 -5.23 0.79 20.53
N ILE A 161 -4.29 1.58 19.98
CA ILE A 161 -4.63 2.76 19.18
C ILE A 161 -5.43 2.42 17.93
N SER A 162 -5.26 1.24 17.35
CA SER A 162 -6.03 0.80 16.18
C SER A 162 -7.50 0.65 16.55
N HIS A 163 -7.81 0.10 17.71
CA HIS A 163 -9.19 -0.02 18.21
C HIS A 163 -9.86 1.36 18.37
N GLU A 164 -9.15 2.29 18.99
CA GLU A 164 -9.67 3.66 19.22
C GLU A 164 -9.88 4.40 17.90
N ALA A 165 -8.86 4.42 17.03
CA ALA A 165 -8.91 5.10 15.75
C ALA A 165 -9.98 4.51 14.80
N MET A 166 -10.09 3.19 14.74
CA MET A 166 -11.08 2.53 13.87
C MET A 166 -12.51 2.74 14.37
N SER A 167 -12.74 2.72 15.70
CA SER A 167 -14.03 3.05 16.29
C SER A 167 -14.43 4.49 15.95
N PHE A 168 -13.50 5.44 16.09
CA PHE A 168 -13.69 6.84 15.70
C PHE A 168 -14.04 6.98 14.20
N ALA A 169 -13.33 6.29 13.32
CA ALA A 169 -13.60 6.32 11.90
C ALA A 169 -15.01 5.84 11.53
N GLY A 170 -15.50 4.81 12.22
CA GLY A 170 -16.85 4.30 12.05
C GLY A 170 -17.92 5.30 12.49
N VAL A 171 -17.76 5.91 13.68
CA VAL A 171 -18.67 6.94 14.19
C VAL A 171 -18.79 8.13 13.24
N HIS A 172 -17.66 8.53 12.67
CA HIS A 172 -17.62 9.66 11.74
C HIS A 172 -17.90 9.29 10.29
N GLU A 173 -18.23 8.02 10.01
CA GLU A 173 -18.52 7.52 8.65
C GLU A 173 -17.50 8.02 7.62
N LEU A 174 -16.19 7.77 7.89
CA LEU A 174 -15.09 8.21 7.02
C LEU A 174 -15.05 7.33 5.77
N ASN A 175 -16.00 7.51 4.88
CA ASN A 175 -16.28 6.64 3.74
C ASN A 175 -15.18 6.62 2.66
N LYS A 176 -14.25 7.55 2.69
CA LYS A 176 -13.08 7.56 1.79
C LYS A 176 -11.85 6.89 2.40
N LEU A 177 -11.98 6.27 3.56
CA LEU A 177 -10.98 5.38 4.13
C LEU A 177 -11.22 3.94 3.69
N ILE A 178 -10.27 3.37 2.96
CA ILE A 178 -10.29 1.98 2.51
C ILE A 178 -9.04 1.30 3.02
N CYS A 179 -9.22 0.30 3.88
CA CYS A 179 -8.14 -0.46 4.47
C CYS A 179 -8.09 -1.88 3.88
N PHE A 180 -6.88 -2.40 3.68
CA PHE A 180 -6.62 -3.76 3.25
C PHE A 180 -5.95 -4.50 4.39
N TYR A 181 -6.59 -5.52 4.89
CA TYR A 181 -6.04 -6.38 5.93
C TYR A 181 -5.34 -7.58 5.29
N ASP A 182 -4.02 -7.63 5.50
CA ASP A 182 -3.14 -8.74 5.16
C ASP A 182 -3.39 -9.89 6.16
N SER A 183 -4.38 -10.73 5.84
CA SER A 183 -4.82 -11.83 6.71
C SER A 183 -4.04 -13.11 6.35
N ASN A 184 -2.78 -13.16 6.75
CA ASN A 184 -1.89 -14.30 6.52
C ASN A 184 -1.71 -15.19 7.76
N GLY A 185 -2.13 -14.76 8.94
CA GLY A 185 -2.10 -15.54 10.17
C GLY A 185 -0.70 -15.75 10.77
N ILE A 186 0.32 -15.02 10.28
CA ILE A 186 1.70 -15.17 10.73
C ILE A 186 2.24 -13.84 11.26
N SER A 187 2.88 -13.88 12.41
CA SER A 187 3.66 -12.77 12.97
C SER A 187 5.15 -13.12 13.00
N ILE A 188 5.96 -12.23 13.59
CA ILE A 188 7.41 -12.48 13.75
C ILE A 188 7.71 -13.71 14.61
N ASP A 189 6.82 -14.08 15.51
CA ASP A 189 6.99 -15.20 16.45
C ASP A 189 6.24 -16.48 16.02
N GLY A 190 5.70 -16.52 14.81
CA GLY A 190 4.97 -17.67 14.24
C GLY A 190 3.47 -17.44 14.06
N GLU A 191 2.70 -18.51 14.08
CA GLU A 191 1.24 -18.46 13.92
C GLU A 191 0.57 -17.68 15.06
N ILE A 192 -0.35 -16.78 14.71
CA ILE A 192 -1.03 -15.90 15.68
C ILE A 192 -2.11 -16.58 16.49
N SER A 193 -2.53 -17.80 16.14
CA SER A 193 -3.64 -18.53 16.74
C SER A 193 -3.56 -18.73 18.26
N ASP A 194 -2.34 -18.70 18.83
CA ASP A 194 -2.10 -18.90 20.25
C ASP A 194 -2.32 -17.66 21.11
N TRP A 195 -2.21 -16.45 20.51
CA TRP A 195 -2.31 -15.19 21.26
C TRP A 195 -3.26 -14.14 20.65
N TYR A 196 -3.76 -14.37 19.43
CA TYR A 196 -4.71 -13.45 18.78
C TYR A 196 -5.86 -14.21 18.15
N LYS A 197 -7.06 -14.00 18.68
CA LYS A 197 -8.28 -14.73 18.28
C LYS A 197 -9.44 -13.82 17.89
N ASP A 198 -9.17 -12.53 17.69
CA ASP A 198 -10.21 -11.59 17.31
C ASP A 198 -10.73 -11.91 15.91
N ASP A 199 -12.04 -11.94 15.77
CA ASP A 199 -12.68 -11.90 14.46
C ASP A 199 -12.67 -10.46 13.95
N ILE A 200 -11.74 -10.16 13.06
CA ILE A 200 -11.54 -8.81 12.53
C ILE A 200 -12.77 -8.32 11.76
N SER A 201 -13.44 -9.20 11.04
CA SER A 201 -14.65 -8.87 10.27
C SER A 201 -15.79 -8.46 11.21
N LEU A 202 -16.02 -9.21 12.27
CA LEU A 202 -17.02 -8.87 13.30
C LEU A 202 -16.64 -7.59 14.05
N ARG A 203 -15.36 -7.43 14.41
CA ARG A 203 -14.86 -6.24 15.08
C ARG A 203 -15.07 -4.98 14.24
N CYS A 204 -14.71 -5.00 12.96
CA CYS A 204 -14.95 -3.89 12.04
C CYS A 204 -16.44 -3.56 11.88
N LYS A 205 -17.28 -4.59 11.75
CA LYS A 205 -18.75 -4.43 11.71
C LYS A 205 -19.28 -3.78 12.99
N ALA A 206 -18.76 -4.17 14.17
CA ALA A 206 -19.13 -3.56 15.45
C ALA A 206 -18.73 -2.08 15.55
N TYR A 207 -17.63 -1.67 14.91
CA TYR A 207 -17.25 -0.25 14.79
C TYR A 207 -18.07 0.52 13.76
N GLY A 208 -18.99 -0.11 13.03
CA GLY A 208 -19.81 0.54 12.01
C GLY A 208 -19.15 0.60 10.62
N TRP A 209 -18.10 -0.16 10.39
CA TRP A 209 -17.44 -0.24 9.07
C TRP A 209 -18.23 -1.13 8.08
N ASN A 210 -18.05 -0.87 6.80
CA ASN A 210 -18.31 -1.83 5.75
C ASN A 210 -17.17 -2.85 5.72
N VAL A 211 -17.50 -4.13 5.50
CA VAL A 211 -16.49 -5.20 5.42
C VAL A 211 -16.73 -6.00 4.15
N ILE A 212 -15.67 -6.14 3.35
CA ILE A 212 -15.61 -7.03 2.19
C ILE A 212 -14.65 -8.15 2.58
N ASP A 213 -15.23 -9.33 2.79
CA ASP A 213 -14.56 -10.45 3.44
C ASP A 213 -14.13 -11.52 2.44
N ASN A 214 -13.17 -12.36 2.82
CA ASN A 214 -12.73 -13.54 2.07
C ASN A 214 -12.20 -13.26 0.65
N ILE A 215 -11.54 -12.12 0.42
CA ILE A 215 -10.91 -11.82 -0.85
C ILE A 215 -9.62 -12.65 -0.97
N ASP A 216 -9.46 -13.36 -2.07
CA ASP A 216 -8.18 -13.96 -2.43
C ASP A 216 -7.18 -12.84 -2.80
N GLY A 217 -6.19 -12.60 -1.93
CA GLY A 217 -5.18 -11.56 -2.09
C GLY A 217 -4.22 -11.78 -3.27
N HIS A 218 -4.35 -12.90 -3.98
CA HIS A 218 -3.60 -13.23 -5.20
C HIS A 218 -4.49 -13.27 -6.46
N ASN A 219 -5.80 -13.04 -6.31
CA ASN A 219 -6.75 -12.93 -7.41
C ASN A 219 -7.03 -11.45 -7.73
N ARG A 220 -6.39 -10.96 -8.78
CA ARG A 220 -6.46 -9.55 -9.18
C ARG A 220 -7.85 -9.07 -9.59
N GLU A 221 -8.68 -9.95 -10.12
CA GLU A 221 -10.05 -9.66 -10.50
C GLU A 221 -10.92 -9.44 -9.26
N GLU A 222 -10.81 -10.31 -8.25
CA GLU A 222 -11.51 -10.13 -6.97
C GLU A 222 -11.08 -8.87 -6.23
N ILE A 223 -9.78 -8.57 -6.24
CA ILE A 223 -9.22 -7.35 -5.62
C ILE A 223 -9.79 -6.10 -6.31
N ASP A 224 -9.80 -6.06 -7.65
CA ASP A 224 -10.31 -4.95 -8.46
C ASP A 224 -11.79 -4.69 -8.17
N GLU A 225 -12.60 -5.76 -8.13
CA GLU A 225 -14.01 -5.68 -7.80
C GLU A 225 -14.22 -5.19 -6.35
N ALA A 226 -13.48 -5.73 -5.38
CA ALA A 226 -13.56 -5.33 -3.98
C ALA A 226 -13.25 -3.84 -3.80
N ILE A 227 -12.21 -3.30 -4.45
CA ILE A 227 -11.90 -1.88 -4.42
C ILE A 227 -13.03 -1.06 -5.05
N SER A 228 -13.56 -1.51 -6.18
CA SER A 228 -14.66 -0.84 -6.88
C SER A 228 -15.94 -0.77 -6.05
N VAL A 229 -16.22 -1.80 -5.26
CA VAL A 229 -17.32 -1.84 -4.30
C VAL A 229 -17.05 -0.93 -3.10
N ALA A 230 -15.83 -1.00 -2.54
CA ALA A 230 -15.41 -0.18 -1.40
C ALA A 230 -15.55 1.33 -1.68
N LYS A 231 -15.16 1.78 -2.88
CA LYS A 231 -15.27 3.19 -3.32
C LYS A 231 -16.71 3.72 -3.36
N LYS A 232 -17.72 2.86 -3.40
CA LYS A 232 -19.13 3.25 -3.39
C LYS A 232 -19.75 3.22 -2.00
N SER A 233 -19.03 2.72 -1.00
CA SER A 233 -19.50 2.64 0.37
C SER A 233 -19.71 4.04 0.96
N LYS A 234 -20.68 4.16 1.86
CA LYS A 234 -20.89 5.37 2.68
C LYS A 234 -20.21 5.27 4.05
N LYS A 235 -19.46 4.21 4.29
CA LYS A 235 -18.76 3.91 5.53
C LYS A 235 -17.31 3.62 5.23
N PRO A 236 -16.38 3.78 6.18
CA PRO A 236 -15.04 3.28 6.02
C PRO A 236 -15.09 1.78 5.71
N THR A 237 -14.21 1.30 4.86
CA THR A 237 -14.26 -0.09 4.40
C THR A 237 -12.98 -0.84 4.77
N MET A 238 -13.15 -2.04 5.33
CA MET A 238 -12.10 -3.03 5.50
C MET A 238 -12.26 -4.11 4.42
N ILE A 239 -11.25 -4.31 3.60
CA ILE A 239 -11.14 -5.43 2.67
C ILE A 239 -10.22 -6.46 3.32
N VAL A 240 -10.76 -7.63 3.65
CA VAL A 240 -10.02 -8.72 4.29
C VAL A 240 -9.45 -9.62 3.19
N CYS A 241 -8.14 -9.53 2.99
CA CYS A 241 -7.42 -10.23 1.95
C CYS A 241 -6.68 -11.43 2.55
N LYS A 242 -7.04 -12.63 2.12
CA LYS A 242 -6.26 -13.84 2.43
C LYS A 242 -5.00 -13.84 1.57
N THR A 243 -3.86 -13.87 2.20
CA THR A 243 -2.55 -13.84 1.55
C THR A 243 -1.65 -14.93 2.08
N HIS A 244 -0.55 -15.13 1.40
CA HIS A 244 0.54 -16.00 1.84
C HIS A 244 1.77 -15.14 2.10
N ILE A 245 2.20 -15.04 3.36
CA ILE A 245 3.47 -14.39 3.67
C ILE A 245 4.61 -15.12 2.96
N GLY A 246 5.54 -14.39 2.34
CA GLY A 246 6.62 -15.03 1.58
C GLY A 246 6.14 -15.79 0.34
N TYR A 247 5.07 -15.32 -0.31
CA TYR A 247 4.46 -15.96 -1.48
C TYR A 247 5.50 -16.37 -2.54
N GLY A 248 5.53 -17.65 -2.86
CA GLY A 248 6.44 -18.26 -3.83
C GLY A 248 7.81 -18.66 -3.26
N ALA A 249 8.14 -18.36 -2.01
CA ALA A 249 9.44 -18.61 -1.38
C ALA A 249 9.58 -20.06 -0.86
N GLY A 250 9.01 -21.04 -1.56
CA GLY A 250 9.18 -22.47 -1.26
C GLY A 250 8.81 -22.80 0.19
N ASN A 251 9.72 -23.42 0.91
CA ASN A 251 9.51 -23.82 2.30
C ASN A 251 9.48 -22.65 3.32
N LYS A 252 9.78 -21.42 2.89
CA LYS A 252 9.64 -20.22 3.72
C LYS A 252 8.30 -19.52 3.53
N GLN A 253 7.50 -19.93 2.55
CA GLN A 253 6.13 -19.44 2.43
C GLN A 253 5.32 -19.87 3.66
N ASP A 254 4.43 -18.99 4.15
CA ASP A 254 3.58 -19.20 5.33
C ASP A 254 4.37 -19.52 6.63
N SER A 255 5.61 -19.02 6.70
CA SER A 255 6.49 -19.20 7.86
C SER A 255 7.01 -17.86 8.36
N GLU A 256 7.18 -17.73 9.68
CA GLU A 256 7.81 -16.60 10.35
C GLU A 256 9.24 -16.33 9.82
N SER A 257 9.90 -17.36 9.28
CA SER A 257 11.25 -17.25 8.72
C SER A 257 11.34 -16.34 7.49
N SER A 258 10.20 -16.05 6.84
CA SER A 258 10.12 -15.06 5.76
C SER A 258 9.72 -13.68 6.25
N HIS A 259 9.30 -13.51 7.52
CA HIS A 259 8.76 -12.26 8.04
C HIS A 259 9.82 -11.16 8.08
N GLY A 260 10.90 -11.33 8.82
CA GLY A 260 11.82 -10.25 9.20
C GLY A 260 13.29 -10.50 8.92
N ALA A 261 13.63 -11.42 8.00
CA ALA A 261 14.99 -11.74 7.61
C ALA A 261 15.10 -11.94 6.10
N ALA A 262 16.30 -11.73 5.56
CA ALA A 262 16.62 -12.10 4.18
C ALA A 262 16.33 -13.59 3.93
N LEU A 263 15.84 -13.90 2.74
CA LEU A 263 15.46 -15.29 2.40
C LEU A 263 16.67 -16.19 2.19
N GLY A 264 17.79 -15.62 1.75
CA GLY A 264 18.99 -16.31 1.34
C GLY A 264 19.00 -16.69 -0.14
N SER A 265 20.20 -16.72 -0.72
CA SER A 265 20.40 -16.86 -2.17
C SER A 265 19.76 -18.10 -2.78
N GLU A 266 19.73 -19.23 -2.06
CA GLU A 266 19.12 -20.48 -2.54
C GLU A 266 17.61 -20.33 -2.69
N ILE A 267 16.94 -19.77 -1.68
CA ILE A 267 15.48 -19.53 -1.72
C ILE A 267 15.13 -18.46 -2.76
N VAL A 268 15.96 -17.44 -2.93
CA VAL A 268 15.73 -16.41 -3.97
C VAL A 268 15.88 -17.01 -5.37
N ALA A 269 16.80 -17.93 -5.59
CA ALA A 269 16.92 -18.65 -6.85
C ALA A 269 15.66 -19.51 -7.12
N GLU A 270 15.22 -20.27 -6.13
CA GLU A 270 13.98 -21.06 -6.21
C GLU A 270 12.76 -20.16 -6.46
N LEU A 271 12.68 -19.01 -5.78
CA LEU A 271 11.61 -18.02 -5.97
C LEU A 271 11.55 -17.50 -7.42
N ARG A 272 12.73 -17.26 -8.05
CA ARG A 272 12.80 -16.86 -9.47
C ARG A 272 12.25 -17.95 -10.39
N GLU A 273 12.56 -19.20 -10.12
CA GLU A 273 12.03 -20.34 -10.87
C GLU A 273 10.51 -20.48 -10.66
N ASN A 274 10.04 -20.47 -9.41
CA ASN A 274 8.63 -20.62 -9.05
C ASN A 274 7.73 -19.53 -9.66
N LEU A 275 8.25 -18.30 -9.78
CA LEU A 275 7.51 -17.17 -10.32
C LEU A 275 7.83 -16.86 -11.80
N ASP A 276 8.59 -17.72 -12.47
CA ASP A 276 8.91 -17.58 -13.90
C ASP A 276 9.60 -16.22 -14.20
N TRP A 277 10.59 -15.83 -13.35
CA TRP A 277 11.29 -14.56 -13.43
C TRP A 277 12.74 -14.74 -13.90
N PRO A 278 13.03 -14.56 -15.21
CA PRO A 278 14.33 -14.91 -15.78
C PRO A 278 15.40 -13.81 -15.65
N TYR A 279 15.05 -12.67 -15.05
CA TYR A 279 15.93 -11.50 -14.99
C TYR A 279 16.85 -11.56 -13.78
N SER A 280 18.02 -10.92 -13.91
CA SER A 280 19.01 -10.79 -12.84
C SER A 280 18.52 -9.86 -11.72
N GLU A 281 19.29 -9.79 -10.64
CA GLU A 281 19.02 -8.86 -9.54
C GLU A 281 18.92 -7.41 -10.06
N PHE A 282 17.85 -6.71 -9.62
CA PHE A 282 17.56 -5.31 -9.99
C PHE A 282 17.42 -5.07 -11.52
N GLU A 283 17.30 -6.10 -12.32
CA GLU A 283 17.07 -5.99 -13.74
C GLU A 283 15.57 -5.98 -14.04
N ILE A 284 15.06 -4.84 -14.48
CA ILE A 284 13.66 -4.66 -14.87
C ILE A 284 13.62 -4.22 -16.33
N PRO A 285 12.96 -4.98 -17.20
CA PRO A 285 12.79 -4.60 -18.62
C PRO A 285 12.04 -3.28 -18.81
N ASN A 286 12.40 -2.53 -19.83
CA ASN A 286 11.80 -1.23 -20.14
C ASN A 286 10.28 -1.29 -20.35
N GLU A 287 9.77 -2.39 -20.92
CA GLU A 287 8.33 -2.59 -21.09
C GLU A 287 7.58 -2.73 -19.77
N ILE A 288 8.22 -3.23 -18.71
CA ILE A 288 7.64 -3.29 -17.38
C ILE A 288 7.61 -1.90 -16.75
N TYR A 289 8.67 -1.11 -16.91
CA TYR A 289 8.63 0.29 -16.49
C TYR A 289 7.52 1.06 -17.21
N ALA A 290 7.35 0.86 -18.54
CA ALA A 290 6.29 1.50 -19.29
C ALA A 290 4.87 1.08 -18.81
N ASP A 291 4.72 -0.17 -18.36
CA ASP A 291 3.47 -0.66 -17.78
C ASP A 291 3.15 -0.05 -16.40
N TRP A 292 4.17 0.37 -15.64
CA TRP A 292 4.04 0.94 -14.30
C TRP A 292 4.03 2.47 -14.27
N ASP A 293 4.67 3.13 -15.22
CA ASP A 293 4.87 4.59 -15.21
C ASP A 293 3.53 5.34 -15.13
N ALA A 294 3.35 6.05 -14.04
CA ALA A 294 2.17 6.85 -13.77
C ALA A 294 2.40 8.36 -14.06
N SER A 295 3.56 8.74 -14.62
CA SER A 295 3.94 10.14 -14.79
C SER A 295 2.95 10.94 -15.64
N ASP A 296 2.52 10.38 -16.76
CA ASP A 296 1.63 11.09 -17.71
C ASP A 296 0.18 11.07 -17.23
N ILE A 297 -0.31 9.95 -16.71
CA ILE A 297 -1.68 9.89 -16.18
C ILE A 297 -1.81 10.72 -14.90
N GLY A 298 -0.78 10.74 -14.05
CA GLY A 298 -0.74 11.56 -12.85
C GLY A 298 -0.73 13.05 -13.16
N GLN A 299 0.05 13.48 -14.17
CA GLN A 299 0.03 14.86 -14.64
C GLN A 299 -1.35 15.24 -15.18
N LYS A 300 -2.00 14.34 -15.93
CA LYS A 300 -3.35 14.58 -16.43
C LYS A 300 -4.37 14.75 -15.30
N TYR A 301 -4.32 13.94 -14.24
CA TYR A 301 -5.22 14.11 -13.09
C TYR A 301 -5.04 15.48 -12.42
N GLU A 302 -3.79 15.92 -12.28
CA GLU A 302 -3.50 17.23 -11.70
C GLU A 302 -3.94 18.37 -12.61
N ASP A 303 -3.74 18.28 -13.92
CA ASP A 303 -4.17 19.28 -14.90
C ASP A 303 -5.70 19.40 -14.94
N ASP A 304 -6.42 18.26 -14.95
CA ASP A 304 -7.89 18.23 -14.91
C ASP A 304 -8.42 18.86 -13.59
N TRP A 305 -7.75 18.59 -12.48
CA TRP A 305 -8.07 19.20 -11.19
C TRP A 305 -7.81 20.71 -11.21
N ASN A 306 -6.65 21.18 -11.68
CA ASN A 306 -6.31 22.58 -11.83
C ASN A 306 -7.34 23.31 -12.73
N LEU A 307 -7.72 22.69 -13.86
CA LEU A 307 -8.72 23.25 -14.77
C LEU A 307 -10.07 23.42 -14.06
N SER A 308 -10.48 22.46 -13.23
CA SER A 308 -11.73 22.54 -12.47
C SER A 308 -11.76 23.72 -11.48
N LEU A 309 -10.60 24.17 -11.01
CA LEU A 309 -10.46 25.29 -10.06
C LEU A 309 -10.54 26.67 -10.73
N ILE A 310 -10.29 26.79 -12.04
CA ILE A 310 -10.31 28.09 -12.75
C ILE A 310 -11.68 28.77 -12.58
N HIS A 311 -12.76 28.00 -12.60
CA HIS A 311 -14.12 28.52 -12.46
C HIS A 311 -14.48 29.00 -11.04
N ILE A 312 -13.61 28.71 -10.03
CA ILE A 312 -13.80 29.20 -8.65
C ILE A 312 -13.29 30.63 -8.51
N SER A 313 -12.23 31.00 -9.22
CA SER A 313 -11.52 32.26 -9.07
C SER A 313 -12.07 33.41 -9.97
N GLU A 314 -12.92 33.11 -10.96
CA GLU A 314 -13.54 34.13 -11.78
C GLU A 314 -14.89 34.56 -11.19
N PRO A 315 -15.00 35.78 -10.63
CA PRO A 315 -16.30 36.31 -10.29
C PRO A 315 -17.12 36.42 -11.59
N THR A 316 -18.24 35.74 -11.65
CA THR A 316 -19.24 35.95 -12.70
C THR A 316 -19.59 37.47 -12.73
N ARG A 317 -19.10 38.14 -13.77
CA ARG A 317 -19.56 39.51 -14.10
C ARG A 317 -21.01 39.49 -14.54
#